data_d00d760710237129df5714f141ad323a
#
_entry.id   d00d760710237129df5714f141ad323a
#
_cell.length_a   1.000
_cell.length_b   1.000
_cell.length_c   1.000
_cell.angle_alpha   90.00
_cell.angle_beta   90.00
_cell.angle_gamma   90.00
#
_symmetry.space_group_name_H-M   'P 1'
#
loop_
_entity.id
_entity.type
_entity.pdbx_description
1 polymer ?
#
loop_
_entity_poly.entity_id
_entity_poly.type
_entity_poly.pdbx_seq_one_letter_code
_entity_poly.pdbx_strand_id
1 'polypeptide(L)'
;MNKNIGLGILLGLGMVALPVEAQNVYELTAPKVEKIIYTKHLKLGGTAPDGGSIEVNSFYMLRNGKPMLPVTGEFHYSRYPAEQWEQAILKMKAGGLTIIPTYVFWNIHEEKEGVFDWNGNRDLRRFVELCKKHDMDVIVRIGPFCHGEIRNGGLPDWLFARPVEVRSNDVNYLKYVERLYNEIAVQLKKLYYKDGGPIIGVQIENEHQHSAAPWAIQYTVQQRYMTADTYDSSITI
;
A
#
# COMPACT_ATOMS: atom_id res chain seq x y z
N MET A 1 -84.30 41.15 13.81
CA MET A 1 -83.69 39.92 14.26
C MET A 1 -83.39 39.05 13.04
N ASN A 2 -82.23 39.15 12.44
CA ASN A 2 -81.82 38.30 11.31
C ASN A 2 -80.52 37.58 11.70
N LYS A 3 -80.63 36.26 11.71
CA LYS A 3 -79.52 35.37 11.93
C LYS A 3 -78.85 35.06 10.56
N ASN A 4 -77.63 35.53 10.35
CA ASN A 4 -76.82 35.12 9.24
C ASN A 4 -76.05 33.84 9.61
N ILE A 5 -76.35 32.78 8.90
CA ILE A 5 -75.59 31.49 8.94
C ILE A 5 -74.51 31.59 7.93
N GLY A 6 -73.31 31.67 8.43
CA GLY A 6 -72.09 31.58 7.56
C GLY A 6 -71.79 30.12 7.16
N LEU A 7 -71.79 29.85 5.87
CA LEU A 7 -71.45 28.59 5.27
C LEU A 7 -69.92 28.51 5.09
N GLY A 8 -69.29 27.76 5.95
CA GLY A 8 -67.83 27.47 5.81
C GLY A 8 -67.60 26.37 4.78
N ILE A 9 -66.93 26.70 3.69
CA ILE A 9 -66.49 25.73 2.69
C ILE A 9 -65.17 25.12 3.19
N LEU A 10 -65.19 23.82 3.56
CA LEU A 10 -64.00 23.04 3.86
C LEU A 10 -63.42 22.54 2.51
N LEU A 11 -62.33 23.15 2.06
CA LEU A 11 -61.56 22.64 0.96
C LEU A 11 -60.68 21.45 1.45
N GLY A 12 -61.15 20.25 1.21
CA GLY A 12 -60.36 19.04 1.40
C GLY A 12 -59.30 18.92 0.29
N LEU A 13 -58.03 19.18 0.61
CA LEU A 13 -56.91 18.81 -0.23
C LEU A 13 -56.77 17.27 -0.23
N GLY A 14 -57.31 16.63 -1.25
CA GLY A 14 -57.06 15.23 -1.51
C GLY A 14 -55.57 15.08 -1.91
N MET A 15 -54.75 14.53 -1.04
CA MET A 15 -53.45 14.01 -1.42
C MET A 15 -53.68 12.84 -2.37
N VAL A 16 -53.46 13.07 -3.67
CA VAL A 16 -53.31 11.99 -4.65
C VAL A 16 -51.96 11.33 -4.35
N ALA A 17 -51.99 10.21 -3.66
CA ALA A 17 -50.81 9.36 -3.55
C ALA A 17 -50.52 8.79 -4.96
N LEU A 18 -49.52 9.35 -5.65
CA LEU A 18 -48.99 8.74 -6.85
C LEU A 18 -48.41 7.41 -6.45
N PRO A 19 -48.70 6.31 -7.17
CA PRO A 19 -48.03 5.05 -6.94
C PRO A 19 -46.55 5.26 -7.19
N VAL A 20 -45.72 5.16 -6.16
CA VAL A 20 -44.30 5.04 -6.30
C VAL A 20 -44.09 3.66 -6.90
N GLU A 21 -43.75 3.61 -8.20
CA GLU A 21 -43.31 2.34 -8.80
C GLU A 21 -42.18 1.79 -7.98
N ALA A 22 -42.38 0.60 -7.42
CA ALA A 22 -41.35 -0.08 -6.66
C ALA A 22 -40.12 -0.24 -7.54
N GLN A 23 -38.95 0.09 -6.97
CA GLN A 23 -37.68 -0.15 -7.61
C GLN A 23 -37.65 -1.56 -8.22
N ASN A 24 -37.21 -1.67 -9.47
CA ASN A 24 -36.98 -2.98 -10.08
C ASN A 24 -35.99 -3.76 -9.21
N VAL A 25 -36.45 -4.81 -8.59
CA VAL A 25 -35.58 -5.72 -7.82
C VAL A 25 -34.95 -6.67 -8.81
N TYR A 26 -33.63 -6.54 -9.00
CA TYR A 26 -32.86 -7.49 -9.77
C TYR A 26 -32.37 -8.59 -8.84
N GLU A 27 -32.90 -9.80 -9.00
CA GLU A 27 -32.34 -10.97 -8.33
C GLU A 27 -31.04 -11.39 -8.99
N LEU A 28 -29.93 -11.10 -8.33
CA LEU A 28 -28.61 -11.59 -8.74
C LEU A 28 -28.36 -12.94 -8.10
N THR A 29 -28.54 -13.99 -8.89
CA THR A 29 -28.15 -15.33 -8.45
C THR A 29 -26.69 -15.54 -8.77
N ALA A 30 -25.81 -15.47 -7.76
CA ALA A 30 -24.44 -15.87 -7.91
C ALA A 30 -24.33 -17.40 -7.89
N PRO A 31 -23.91 -18.05 -8.97
CA PRO A 31 -23.72 -19.50 -8.95
C PRO A 31 -22.68 -19.85 -7.89
N LYS A 32 -22.98 -20.88 -7.10
CA LYS A 32 -22.02 -21.43 -6.13
C LYS A 32 -20.94 -22.19 -6.89
N VAL A 33 -19.89 -21.47 -7.27
CA VAL A 33 -18.72 -22.10 -7.90
C VAL A 33 -17.83 -22.65 -6.78
N GLU A 34 -17.49 -23.92 -6.83
CA GLU A 34 -16.48 -24.49 -5.96
C GLU A 34 -15.14 -23.85 -6.27
N LYS A 35 -14.57 -23.18 -5.27
CA LYS A 35 -13.28 -22.52 -5.41
C LYS A 35 -12.17 -23.52 -5.11
N ILE A 36 -11.33 -23.78 -6.09
CA ILE A 36 -10.10 -24.55 -5.87
C ILE A 36 -9.07 -23.59 -5.28
N ILE A 37 -8.71 -23.80 -4.02
CA ILE A 37 -7.72 -22.98 -3.33
C ILE A 37 -6.34 -23.57 -3.55
N TYR A 38 -5.51 -22.87 -4.31
CA TYR A 38 -4.11 -23.23 -4.49
C TYR A 38 -3.29 -22.63 -3.34
N THR A 39 -2.50 -23.45 -2.70
CA THR A 39 -1.55 -23.04 -1.63
C THR A 39 -0.14 -23.25 -2.10
N LYS A 40 0.80 -22.45 -1.60
CA LYS A 40 2.25 -22.54 -1.89
C LYS A 40 2.63 -22.40 -3.38
N HIS A 41 1.71 -21.93 -4.21
CA HIS A 41 1.97 -21.64 -5.63
C HIS A 41 2.82 -20.37 -5.81
N LEU A 42 2.80 -19.49 -4.82
CA LEU A 42 3.71 -18.38 -4.66
C LEU A 42 4.60 -18.65 -3.45
N LYS A 43 5.89 -18.31 -3.54
CA LYS A 43 6.81 -18.41 -2.41
C LYS A 43 6.64 -17.19 -1.48
N LEU A 44 5.41 -16.95 -1.04
CA LEU A 44 5.04 -15.83 -0.16
C LEU A 44 4.64 -16.35 1.21
N GLY A 45 4.97 -15.58 2.23
CA GLY A 45 4.69 -15.91 3.61
C GLY A 45 5.96 -16.17 4.42
N GLY A 46 5.78 -16.39 5.70
CA GLY A 46 6.89 -16.62 6.61
C GLY A 46 6.43 -16.91 8.04
N THR A 47 7.39 -17.28 8.88
CA THR A 47 7.16 -17.57 10.29
C THR A 47 8.00 -16.62 11.15
N ALA A 48 7.37 -16.04 12.16
CA ALA A 48 8.03 -15.21 13.16
C ALA A 48 8.70 -16.09 14.24
N PRO A 49 9.65 -15.56 15.03
CA PRO A 49 10.35 -16.31 16.06
C PRO A 49 9.44 -16.85 17.17
N ASP A 50 8.28 -16.25 17.39
CA ASP A 50 7.26 -16.69 18.34
C ASP A 50 6.37 -17.83 17.83
N GLY A 51 6.60 -18.27 16.57
CA GLY A 51 5.82 -19.30 15.89
C GLY A 51 4.61 -18.76 15.12
N GLY A 52 4.34 -17.45 15.17
CA GLY A 52 3.32 -16.83 14.36
C GLY A 52 3.60 -16.99 12.87
N SER A 53 2.57 -17.21 12.05
CA SER A 53 2.73 -17.38 10.61
C SER A 53 1.88 -16.41 9.80
N ILE A 54 2.40 -16.01 8.64
CA ILE A 54 1.66 -15.37 7.57
C ILE A 54 1.80 -16.25 6.33
N GLU A 55 0.70 -16.50 5.66
CA GLU A 55 0.62 -17.32 4.46
C GLU A 55 -0.27 -16.63 3.43
N VAL A 56 -0.05 -16.95 2.16
CA VAL A 56 -0.85 -16.46 1.03
C VAL A 56 -1.31 -17.64 0.20
N ASN A 57 -2.58 -17.66 -0.14
CA ASN A 57 -3.14 -18.61 -1.09
C ASN A 57 -3.72 -17.86 -2.31
N SER A 58 -4.34 -18.58 -3.23
CA SER A 58 -4.91 -17.98 -4.46
C SER A 58 -6.07 -17.00 -4.23
N PHE A 59 -6.58 -16.85 -3.01
CA PHE A 59 -7.74 -16.01 -2.72
C PHE A 59 -7.52 -14.99 -1.59
N TYR A 60 -6.73 -15.33 -0.56
CA TYR A 60 -6.59 -14.48 0.63
C TYR A 60 -5.29 -14.77 1.39
N MET A 61 -4.98 -13.87 2.28
CA MET A 61 -3.92 -14.03 3.27
C MET A 61 -4.45 -14.81 4.47
N LEU A 62 -3.55 -15.55 5.12
CA LEU A 62 -3.83 -16.21 6.39
C LEU A 62 -2.83 -15.70 7.44
N ARG A 63 -3.32 -15.54 8.67
CA ARG A 63 -2.47 -15.34 9.84
C ARG A 63 -2.73 -16.47 10.82
N ASN A 64 -1.70 -17.22 11.16
CA ASN A 64 -1.79 -18.41 12.01
C ASN A 64 -2.84 -19.42 11.51
N GLY A 65 -2.82 -19.67 10.20
CA GLY A 65 -3.76 -20.58 9.51
C GLY A 65 -5.20 -20.07 9.39
N LYS A 66 -5.53 -18.87 9.86
CA LYS A 66 -6.87 -18.28 9.77
C LYS A 66 -6.91 -17.19 8.68
N PRO A 67 -7.94 -17.18 7.81
CA PRO A 67 -8.14 -16.09 6.87
C PRO A 67 -8.15 -14.74 7.56
N MET A 68 -7.42 -13.77 6.98
CA MET A 68 -7.43 -12.40 7.44
C MET A 68 -7.90 -11.46 6.32
N LEU A 69 -8.63 -10.42 6.69
CA LEU A 69 -8.96 -9.32 5.81
C LEU A 69 -7.96 -8.17 6.09
N PRO A 70 -7.00 -7.92 5.17
CA PRO A 70 -6.08 -6.80 5.33
C PRO A 70 -6.82 -5.49 5.05
N VAL A 71 -6.89 -4.61 6.04
CA VAL A 71 -7.37 -3.24 5.86
C VAL A 71 -6.16 -2.32 5.88
N THR A 72 -5.86 -1.72 4.73
CA THR A 72 -4.65 -0.94 4.54
C THR A 72 -4.93 0.54 4.41
N GLY A 73 -4.03 1.37 4.95
CA GLY A 73 -4.03 2.80 4.74
C GLY A 73 -2.60 3.29 4.56
N GLU A 74 -2.31 3.86 3.40
CA GLU A 74 -0.97 4.33 3.10
C GLU A 74 -0.59 5.58 3.90
N PHE A 75 0.63 5.60 4.43
CA PHE A 75 1.16 6.71 5.21
C PHE A 75 2.59 7.02 4.79
N HIS A 76 2.80 8.18 4.18
CA HIS A 76 4.12 8.62 3.72
C HIS A 76 4.86 9.33 4.87
N TYR A 77 5.57 8.58 5.71
CA TYR A 77 6.24 9.09 6.91
C TYR A 77 7.11 10.32 6.63
N SER A 78 7.87 10.32 5.55
CA SER A 78 8.81 11.40 5.21
C SER A 78 8.13 12.73 4.83
N ARG A 79 6.81 12.73 4.62
CA ARG A 79 6.00 13.91 4.30
C ARG A 79 5.17 14.41 5.48
N TYR A 80 5.33 13.81 6.63
CA TYR A 80 4.56 14.14 7.82
C TYR A 80 5.49 14.40 9.01
N PRO A 81 5.20 15.38 9.90
CA PRO A 81 6.06 15.68 11.03
C PRO A 81 6.30 14.47 11.92
N ALA A 82 7.55 14.14 12.20
CA ALA A 82 7.93 12.93 12.92
C ALA A 82 7.39 12.88 14.36
N GLU A 83 7.20 14.05 14.98
CA GLU A 83 6.61 14.18 16.31
C GLU A 83 5.12 13.83 16.35
N GLN A 84 4.45 13.78 15.19
CA GLN A 84 3.03 13.47 15.06
C GLN A 84 2.77 12.04 14.54
N TRP A 85 3.81 11.28 14.17
CA TRP A 85 3.63 9.93 13.59
C TRP A 85 2.86 9.00 14.52
N GLU A 86 3.19 8.99 15.80
CA GLU A 86 2.53 8.10 16.76
C GLU A 86 1.03 8.40 16.86
N GLN A 87 0.66 9.68 16.91
CA GLN A 87 -0.75 10.07 16.94
C GLN A 87 -1.49 9.68 15.66
N ALA A 88 -0.84 9.83 14.50
CA ALA A 88 -1.41 9.44 13.21
C ALA A 88 -1.64 7.92 13.15
N ILE A 89 -0.64 7.12 13.53
CA ILE A 89 -0.73 5.65 13.60
C ILE A 89 -1.90 5.22 14.50
N LEU A 90 -2.04 5.82 15.69
CA LEU A 90 -3.13 5.52 16.60
C LEU A 90 -4.51 5.86 16.01
N LYS A 91 -4.63 6.96 15.27
CA LYS A 91 -5.87 7.32 14.56
C LYS A 91 -6.19 6.31 13.44
N MET A 92 -5.18 5.88 12.69
CA MET A 92 -5.34 4.84 11.66
C MET A 92 -5.81 3.53 12.28
N LYS A 93 -5.18 3.09 13.38
CA LYS A 93 -5.59 1.90 14.13
C LYS A 93 -7.03 2.00 14.64
N ALA A 94 -7.41 3.14 15.21
CA ALA A 94 -8.76 3.40 15.69
C ALA A 94 -9.79 3.39 14.53
N GLY A 95 -9.37 3.75 13.32
CA GLY A 95 -10.16 3.63 12.10
C GLY A 95 -10.28 2.20 11.55
N GLY A 96 -9.68 1.20 12.22
CA GLY A 96 -9.76 -0.21 11.84
C GLY A 96 -8.67 -0.66 10.85
N LEU A 97 -7.68 0.17 10.57
CA LEU A 97 -6.56 -0.24 9.73
C LEU A 97 -5.65 -1.22 10.49
N THR A 98 -5.16 -2.22 9.77
CA THR A 98 -4.28 -3.25 10.31
C THR A 98 -2.88 -3.23 9.68
N ILE A 99 -2.76 -2.64 8.50
CA ILE A 99 -1.51 -2.59 7.74
C ILE A 99 -1.25 -1.16 7.26
N ILE A 100 -0.03 -0.69 7.40
CA ILE A 100 0.43 0.61 6.90
C ILE A 100 1.46 0.39 5.79
N PRO A 101 1.09 0.53 4.51
CA PRO A 101 2.06 0.69 3.43
C PRO A 101 2.73 2.06 3.51
N THR A 102 4.03 2.10 3.23
CA THR A 102 4.78 3.37 3.18
C THR A 102 5.86 3.34 2.11
N TYR A 103 6.01 4.44 1.38
CA TYR A 103 7.10 4.62 0.43
C TYR A 103 8.39 5.07 1.09
N VAL A 104 9.50 4.57 0.58
CA VAL A 104 10.83 5.13 0.79
C VAL A 104 11.18 5.94 -0.47
N PHE A 105 10.95 7.24 -0.44
CA PHE A 105 11.23 8.11 -1.58
C PHE A 105 12.73 8.37 -1.69
N TRP A 106 13.37 7.85 -2.73
CA TRP A 106 14.82 7.98 -2.92
C TRP A 106 15.29 9.44 -2.93
N ASN A 107 14.57 10.32 -3.65
CA ASN A 107 14.91 11.75 -3.75
C ASN A 107 14.82 12.51 -2.43
N ILE A 108 14.11 11.99 -1.42
CA ILE A 108 14.06 12.59 -0.08
C ILE A 108 15.26 12.14 0.76
N HIS A 109 15.68 10.89 0.60
CA HIS A 109 16.75 10.30 1.41
C HIS A 109 18.13 10.54 0.86
N GLU A 110 18.28 10.72 -0.45
CA GLU A 110 19.56 11.01 -1.14
C GLU A 110 19.41 12.23 -2.07
N GLU A 111 19.15 13.39 -1.48
CA GLU A 111 19.06 14.66 -2.23
C GLU A 111 20.37 14.99 -2.95
N LYS A 112 21.50 14.61 -2.35
CA LYS A 112 22.83 14.73 -2.90
C LYS A 112 23.44 13.35 -3.06
N GLU A 113 23.98 13.07 -4.24
CA GLU A 113 24.55 11.76 -4.57
C GLU A 113 25.57 11.28 -3.52
N GLY A 114 25.37 10.07 -3.02
CA GLY A 114 26.22 9.42 -2.02
C GLY A 114 25.98 9.89 -0.59
N VAL A 115 25.04 10.80 -0.35
CA VAL A 115 24.75 11.34 0.99
C VAL A 115 23.32 10.99 1.37
N PHE A 116 23.17 9.95 2.17
CA PHE A 116 21.87 9.53 2.70
C PHE A 116 21.56 10.22 4.03
N ASP A 117 20.31 10.64 4.19
CA ASP A 117 19.78 11.20 5.43
C ASP A 117 18.60 10.35 5.95
N TRP A 118 18.77 9.84 7.15
CA TRP A 118 17.80 9.02 7.87
C TRP A 118 17.38 9.66 9.20
N ASN A 119 17.40 10.99 9.30
CA ASN A 119 17.09 11.72 10.53
C ASN A 119 15.74 12.44 10.45
N GLY A 120 15.17 12.75 11.62
CA GLY A 120 13.93 13.53 11.73
C GLY A 120 12.77 12.87 10.98
N ASN A 121 12.17 13.59 10.03
CA ASN A 121 11.08 13.06 9.20
C ASN A 121 11.53 11.96 8.23
N ARG A 122 12.84 11.73 8.08
CA ARG A 122 13.42 10.70 7.22
C ARG A 122 13.79 9.42 7.97
N ASP A 123 13.52 9.35 9.27
CA ASP A 123 13.85 8.20 10.12
C ASP A 123 12.89 7.04 9.89
N LEU A 124 13.15 6.27 8.82
CA LEU A 124 12.39 5.09 8.45
C LEU A 124 12.35 4.05 9.58
N ARG A 125 13.49 3.84 10.24
CA ARG A 125 13.59 2.85 11.32
C ARG A 125 12.64 3.17 12.47
N ARG A 126 12.69 4.41 12.97
CA ARG A 126 11.82 4.89 14.05
C ARG A 126 10.34 4.80 13.66
N PHE A 127 9.99 5.13 12.42
CA PHE A 127 8.62 5.00 11.94
C PHE A 127 8.12 3.56 12.00
N VAL A 128 8.92 2.60 11.51
CA VAL A 128 8.56 1.18 11.54
C VAL A 128 8.51 0.64 12.99
N GLU A 129 9.41 1.10 13.86
CA GLU A 129 9.38 0.74 15.29
C GLU A 129 8.12 1.28 15.99
N LEU A 130 7.63 2.46 15.63
CA LEU A 130 6.35 2.99 16.12
C LEU A 130 5.16 2.14 15.63
N CYS A 131 5.17 1.70 14.38
CA CYS A 131 4.15 0.78 13.89
C CYS A 131 4.15 -0.52 14.70
N LYS A 132 5.33 -1.10 14.97
CA LYS A 132 5.48 -2.27 15.83
C LYS A 132 4.92 -2.05 17.23
N LYS A 133 5.25 -0.92 17.84
CA LYS A 133 4.80 -0.54 19.19
C LYS A 133 3.27 -0.56 19.31
N HIS A 134 2.59 -0.26 18.21
CA HIS A 134 1.14 -0.18 18.14
C HIS A 134 0.49 -1.37 17.40
N ASP A 135 1.18 -2.49 17.25
CA ASP A 135 0.70 -3.71 16.59
C ASP A 135 0.13 -3.45 15.19
N MET A 136 0.77 -2.58 14.42
CA MET A 136 0.46 -2.32 13.04
C MET A 136 1.48 -3.02 12.14
N ASP A 137 1.00 -3.83 11.22
CA ASP A 137 1.86 -4.41 10.18
C ASP A 137 2.31 -3.33 9.19
N VAL A 138 3.43 -3.56 8.55
CA VAL A 138 4.02 -2.62 7.59
C VAL A 138 4.32 -3.31 6.27
N ILE A 139 4.00 -2.63 5.16
CA ILE A 139 4.53 -2.96 3.84
C ILE A 139 5.46 -1.82 3.44
N VAL A 140 6.75 -2.12 3.28
CA VAL A 140 7.73 -1.11 2.86
C VAL A 140 7.84 -1.12 1.35
N ARG A 141 7.52 0.00 0.71
CA ARG A 141 7.59 0.19 -0.74
C ARG A 141 8.92 0.87 -1.06
N ILE A 142 9.94 0.07 -1.40
CA ILE A 142 11.35 0.50 -1.46
C ILE A 142 11.76 1.19 -2.76
N GLY A 143 10.84 1.37 -3.68
CA GLY A 143 11.14 1.95 -5.00
C GLY A 143 11.95 0.99 -5.88
N PRO A 144 12.88 1.47 -6.71
CA PRO A 144 13.45 2.83 -6.76
C PRO A 144 12.49 3.92 -7.25
N PHE A 145 11.54 3.57 -8.12
CA PHE A 145 10.48 4.45 -8.57
C PHE A 145 9.20 4.18 -7.76
N CYS A 146 8.54 5.23 -7.32
CA CYS A 146 7.44 5.14 -6.38
C CYS A 146 6.11 5.70 -6.90
N HIS A 147 6.07 6.50 -7.96
CA HIS A 147 4.98 7.43 -8.26
C HIS A 147 4.72 8.38 -7.09
N GLY A 148 3.81 8.05 -6.20
CA GLY A 148 3.54 8.68 -4.91
C GLY A 148 3.29 10.20 -4.97
N GLU A 149 2.84 10.73 -6.13
CA GLU A 149 2.65 12.16 -6.39
C GLU A 149 3.85 13.00 -5.92
N ILE A 150 5.05 12.52 -6.23
CA ILE A 150 6.31 13.19 -5.93
C ILE A 150 7.11 13.42 -7.22
N ARG A 151 7.95 14.47 -7.20
CA ARG A 151 8.82 14.81 -8.32
C ARG A 151 9.63 13.60 -8.77
N ASN A 152 9.69 13.39 -10.08
CA ASN A 152 10.40 12.28 -10.74
C ASN A 152 9.97 10.88 -10.28
N GLY A 153 8.77 10.74 -9.70
CA GLY A 153 8.34 9.48 -9.11
C GLY A 153 9.21 8.99 -7.96
N GLY A 154 9.92 9.88 -7.29
CA GLY A 154 10.82 9.59 -6.20
C GLY A 154 12.29 9.38 -6.60
N LEU A 155 12.62 9.36 -7.89
CA LEU A 155 14.00 9.31 -8.35
C LEU A 155 14.72 10.64 -8.07
N PRO A 156 15.97 10.65 -7.58
CA PRO A 156 16.68 11.88 -7.27
C PRO A 156 17.12 12.64 -8.54
N ASP A 157 17.13 13.96 -8.44
CA ASP A 157 17.45 14.83 -9.58
C ASP A 157 18.85 14.60 -10.15
N TRP A 158 19.83 14.33 -9.29
CA TRP A 158 21.21 14.07 -9.70
C TRP A 158 21.33 12.84 -10.60
N LEU A 159 20.42 11.86 -10.47
CA LEU A 159 20.42 10.65 -11.28
C LEU A 159 20.18 10.94 -12.77
N PHE A 160 19.36 11.95 -13.09
CA PHE A 160 19.09 12.39 -14.46
C PHE A 160 20.27 13.11 -15.11
N ALA A 161 21.26 13.52 -14.33
CA ALA A 161 22.54 14.04 -14.84
C ALA A 161 23.57 12.92 -15.07
N ARG A 162 23.21 11.66 -14.88
CA ARG A 162 24.09 10.50 -15.13
C ARG A 162 23.75 9.84 -16.47
N PRO A 163 24.73 9.26 -17.18
CA PRO A 163 24.51 8.55 -18.42
C PRO A 163 23.95 7.14 -18.13
N VAL A 164 22.73 7.09 -17.60
CA VAL A 164 22.05 5.84 -17.23
C VAL A 164 20.60 5.85 -17.73
N GLU A 165 20.10 4.69 -18.07
CA GLU A 165 18.69 4.49 -18.37
C GLU A 165 17.96 4.08 -17.10
N VAL A 166 17.15 5.00 -16.53
CA VAL A 166 16.38 4.73 -15.31
C VAL A 166 15.27 3.71 -15.55
N ARG A 167 14.89 2.97 -14.51
CA ARG A 167 13.86 1.93 -14.55
C ARG A 167 14.12 0.86 -15.61
N SER A 168 15.36 0.49 -15.81
CA SER A 168 15.81 -0.47 -16.83
C SER A 168 16.84 -1.44 -16.27
N ASN A 169 17.36 -2.34 -17.14
CA ASN A 169 18.48 -3.22 -16.85
C ASN A 169 19.86 -2.58 -17.06
N ASP A 170 19.93 -1.27 -17.21
CA ASP A 170 21.22 -0.57 -17.31
C ASP A 170 22.07 -0.91 -16.08
N VAL A 171 23.23 -1.52 -16.32
CA VAL A 171 24.12 -1.99 -15.27
C VAL A 171 24.65 -0.88 -14.36
N ASN A 172 24.74 0.34 -14.87
CA ASN A 172 25.17 1.49 -14.07
C ASN A 172 24.02 2.04 -13.25
N TYR A 173 22.79 2.05 -13.79
CA TYR A 173 21.60 2.35 -13.02
C TYR A 173 21.41 1.35 -11.86
N LEU A 174 21.55 0.07 -12.13
CA LEU A 174 21.39 -0.98 -11.12
C LEU A 174 22.41 -0.86 -9.97
N LYS A 175 23.62 -0.35 -10.21
CA LYS A 175 24.59 -0.06 -9.12
C LYS A 175 24.07 1.02 -8.16
N TYR A 176 23.39 2.05 -8.67
CA TYR A 176 22.77 3.07 -7.84
C TYR A 176 21.59 2.50 -7.05
N VAL A 177 20.78 1.65 -7.68
CA VAL A 177 19.66 0.96 -7.02
C VAL A 177 20.16 0.03 -5.91
N GLU A 178 21.23 -0.73 -6.16
CA GLU A 178 21.88 -1.60 -5.16
C GLU A 178 22.32 -0.77 -3.95
N ARG A 179 22.95 0.38 -4.18
CA ARG A 179 23.33 1.28 -3.08
C ARG A 179 22.13 1.73 -2.26
N LEU A 180 21.05 2.17 -2.92
CA LEU A 180 19.80 2.53 -2.23
C LEU A 180 19.27 1.36 -1.38
N TYR A 181 19.19 0.18 -1.96
CA TYR A 181 18.63 -0.98 -1.27
C TYR A 181 19.49 -1.42 -0.09
N ASN A 182 20.82 -1.33 -0.21
CA ASN A 182 21.72 -1.58 0.90
C ASN A 182 21.50 -0.61 2.06
N GLU A 183 21.33 0.67 1.78
CA GLU A 183 21.01 1.69 2.79
C GLU A 183 19.66 1.40 3.48
N ILE A 184 18.62 1.10 2.71
CA ILE A 184 17.31 0.71 3.24
C ILE A 184 17.44 -0.56 4.11
N ALA A 185 18.17 -1.57 3.65
CA ALA A 185 18.37 -2.81 4.39
C ALA A 185 19.04 -2.60 5.75
N VAL A 186 19.97 -1.64 5.84
CA VAL A 186 20.58 -1.24 7.13
C VAL A 186 19.52 -0.67 8.08
N GLN A 187 18.64 0.22 7.58
CA GLN A 187 17.57 0.80 8.40
C GLN A 187 16.57 -0.25 8.87
N LEU A 188 16.25 -1.23 8.03
CA LEU A 188 15.21 -2.23 8.30
C LEU A 188 15.72 -3.50 8.99
N LYS A 189 17.02 -3.59 9.29
CA LYS A 189 17.63 -4.76 9.93
C LYS A 189 16.89 -5.15 11.21
N LYS A 190 16.46 -6.43 11.31
CA LYS A 190 15.68 -7.02 12.42
C LYS A 190 14.25 -6.47 12.59
N LEU A 191 13.71 -5.77 11.57
CA LEU A 191 12.33 -5.29 11.58
C LEU A 191 11.40 -6.11 10.67
N TYR A 192 11.92 -7.12 9.99
CA TYR A 192 11.12 -8.04 9.19
C TYR A 192 10.33 -9.00 10.07
N TYR A 193 9.20 -9.50 9.57
CA TYR A 193 8.34 -10.44 10.28
C TYR A 193 9.09 -11.69 10.75
N LYS A 194 9.96 -12.24 9.91
CA LYS A 194 10.83 -13.38 10.26
C LYS A 194 11.76 -13.11 11.45
N ASP A 195 12.02 -11.85 11.77
CA ASP A 195 12.85 -11.42 12.89
C ASP A 195 12.01 -10.93 14.10
N GLY A 196 10.68 -11.08 14.02
CA GLY A 196 9.73 -10.57 15.01
C GLY A 196 9.40 -9.08 14.85
N GLY A 197 9.69 -8.51 13.70
CA GLY A 197 9.32 -7.13 13.34
C GLY A 197 7.94 -7.05 12.69
N PRO A 198 7.47 -5.83 12.39
CA PRO A 198 6.16 -5.59 11.84
C PRO A 198 6.12 -5.65 10.30
N ILE A 199 7.27 -5.75 9.62
CA ILE A 199 7.32 -5.73 8.16
C ILE A 199 6.91 -7.10 7.62
N ILE A 200 5.71 -7.12 7.04
CA ILE A 200 5.11 -8.32 6.44
C ILE A 200 5.24 -8.36 4.91
N GLY A 201 5.70 -7.27 4.31
CA GLY A 201 5.85 -7.19 2.86
C GLY A 201 6.82 -6.11 2.42
N VAL A 202 7.44 -6.35 1.28
CA VAL A 202 8.29 -5.38 0.58
C VAL A 202 7.81 -5.29 -0.86
N GLN A 203 7.54 -4.06 -1.32
CA GLN A 203 7.23 -3.82 -2.72
C GLN A 203 8.44 -3.20 -3.42
N ILE A 204 8.82 -3.78 -4.54
CA ILE A 204 9.87 -3.31 -5.44
C ILE A 204 9.19 -2.67 -6.65
N GLU A 205 9.66 -1.49 -7.05
CA GLU A 205 9.09 -0.71 -8.15
C GLU A 205 7.63 -0.32 -7.94
N ASN A 206 7.09 0.44 -8.85
CA ASN A 206 5.67 0.77 -8.88
C ASN A 206 5.19 0.94 -10.31
N GLU A 207 4.12 0.22 -10.68
CA GLU A 207 3.45 0.34 -11.98
C GLU A 207 4.43 0.34 -13.16
N HIS A 208 5.42 -0.53 -13.14
CA HIS A 208 6.46 -0.59 -14.17
C HIS A 208 5.88 -0.80 -15.58
N GLN A 209 4.73 -1.43 -15.67
CA GLN A 209 4.02 -1.70 -16.92
C GLN A 209 2.95 -0.65 -17.25
N HIS A 210 2.81 0.37 -16.43
CA HIS A 210 1.78 1.38 -16.64
C HIS A 210 2.02 2.17 -17.94
N SER A 211 0.95 2.44 -18.68
CA SER A 211 1.02 3.14 -19.97
C SER A 211 1.62 4.54 -19.89
N ALA A 212 1.61 5.18 -18.74
CA ALA A 212 2.29 6.45 -18.47
C ALA A 212 3.81 6.32 -18.39
N ALA A 213 4.35 5.11 -18.29
CA ALA A 213 5.77 4.85 -18.38
C ALA A 213 6.13 4.50 -19.84
N PRO A 214 6.68 5.41 -20.62
CA PRO A 214 6.89 5.20 -22.07
C PRO A 214 7.82 4.02 -22.40
N TRP A 215 8.63 3.60 -21.45
CA TRP A 215 9.50 2.42 -21.53
C TRP A 215 8.78 1.10 -21.22
N ALA A 216 7.57 1.12 -20.65
CA ALA A 216 6.87 -0.09 -20.21
C ALA A 216 6.62 -1.07 -21.37
N ILE A 217 6.27 -0.58 -22.54
CA ILE A 217 6.04 -1.42 -23.73
C ILE A 217 7.35 -2.01 -24.23
N GLN A 218 8.43 -1.25 -24.18
CA GLN A 218 9.74 -1.66 -24.65
C GLN A 218 10.35 -2.75 -23.76
N TYR A 219 10.06 -2.75 -22.48
CA TYR A 219 10.67 -3.62 -21.47
C TYR A 219 9.77 -4.77 -20.99
N THR A 220 8.57 -4.93 -21.53
CA THR A 220 7.68 -6.04 -21.16
C THR A 220 8.33 -7.43 -21.26
N VAL A 221 9.28 -7.59 -22.16
CA VAL A 221 10.04 -8.84 -22.32
C VAL A 221 11.20 -8.94 -21.31
N GLN A 222 11.70 -7.81 -20.82
CA GLN A 222 12.86 -7.72 -19.93
C GLN A 222 12.52 -7.71 -18.44
N GLN A 223 11.25 -7.66 -18.10
CA GLN A 223 10.78 -7.62 -16.70
C GLN A 223 11.13 -8.86 -15.87
N ARG A 224 11.71 -9.87 -16.49
CA ARG A 224 12.19 -11.07 -15.78
C ARG A 224 13.23 -10.79 -14.69
N TYR A 225 13.93 -9.65 -14.77
CA TYR A 225 14.91 -9.29 -13.74
C TYR A 225 14.30 -8.84 -12.42
N MET A 226 13.03 -8.44 -12.44
CA MET A 226 12.27 -8.07 -11.24
C MET A 226 11.53 -9.28 -10.64
N THR A 227 11.75 -10.48 -11.15
CA THR A 227 11.20 -11.70 -10.56
C THR A 227 11.99 -12.11 -9.32
N ALA A 228 11.32 -12.77 -8.39
CA ALA A 228 11.92 -13.25 -7.14
C ALA A 228 13.18 -14.13 -7.33
N ASP A 229 13.42 -14.62 -8.56
CA ASP A 229 14.58 -15.44 -8.90
C ASP A 229 15.87 -14.62 -9.10
N THR A 230 15.78 -13.31 -9.31
CA THR A 230 16.91 -12.40 -9.47
C THR A 230 17.26 -11.63 -8.20
N TYR A 231 16.36 -11.59 -7.26
CA TYR A 231 16.63 -11.06 -5.94
C TYR A 231 17.01 -12.22 -5.03
N ASP A 232 18.20 -12.12 -4.45
CA ASP A 232 18.67 -13.01 -3.42
C ASP A 232 17.53 -13.27 -2.43
N SER A 233 17.32 -14.54 -2.11
CA SER A 233 16.30 -15.05 -1.17
C SER A 233 16.32 -14.38 0.22
N SER A 234 17.16 -13.37 0.42
CA SER A 234 17.17 -12.52 1.62
C SER A 234 16.00 -11.53 1.71
N ILE A 235 15.30 -11.24 0.59
CA ILE A 235 14.06 -10.49 0.61
C ILE A 235 12.89 -11.48 0.63
N THR A 236 12.70 -12.10 1.77
CA THR A 236 11.50 -12.92 2.00
C THR A 236 10.44 -12.04 2.64
N ILE A 237 9.31 -11.92 1.98
CA ILE A 237 8.06 -11.44 2.57
C ILE A 237 7.62 -12.41 3.64
#